data_2e3465b52a050cffda65480a3a6c675e
#
_entry.id   2e3465b52a050cffda65480a3a6c675e
#
_cell.length_a   1.000
_cell.length_b   1.000
_cell.length_c   1.000
_cell.angle_alpha   90.00
_cell.angle_beta   90.00
_cell.angle_gamma   90.00
#
_symmetry.space_group_name_H-M   'P 1'
#
loop_
_entity.id
_entity.type
_entity.pdbx_description
1 polymer ?
#
loop_
_entity_poly.entity_id
_entity_poly.type
_entity_poly.pdbx_seq_one_letter_code
_entity_poly.pdbx_strand_id
1 'polypeptide(L)'
;MTTDRPSPTHARIVGDSGRSAGGPGPDVMAAGTLEGDHVLTIDGDDIGKVTNIMLDVRSGRIAYAVVSSGGFLGIGDKLLAVPWNVLTLDAERHCFVLPVSTERVREAPGFDKDHWPAMADPIWAEALHTYYGASPYWLIEEGETPLDAPPYEASPGGPENGTRRH
;
A
#
# COMPACT_ATOMS: atom_id res chain seq x y z
N MET A 1 -8.89 12.06 -27.53
CA MET A 1 -7.96 12.71 -26.60
C MET A 1 -7.76 11.74 -25.43
N THR A 2 -6.71 10.98 -25.47
CA THR A 2 -6.27 10.19 -24.34
C THR A 2 -5.61 11.14 -23.36
N THR A 3 -6.30 11.49 -22.30
CA THR A 3 -5.67 12.09 -21.13
C THR A 3 -4.82 11.00 -20.49
N ASP A 4 -3.55 11.04 -20.79
CA ASP A 4 -2.54 10.29 -20.03
C ASP A 4 -2.55 10.87 -18.61
N ARG A 5 -3.37 10.25 -17.75
CA ARG A 5 -3.29 10.52 -16.32
C ARG A 5 -2.06 9.79 -15.82
N PRO A 6 -1.09 10.47 -15.28
CA PRO A 6 0.01 9.79 -14.61
C PRO A 6 -0.58 8.86 -13.56
N SER A 7 -0.14 7.61 -13.59
CA SER A 7 -0.52 6.63 -12.56
C SER A 7 -0.24 7.22 -11.18
N PRO A 8 -1.18 7.12 -10.25
CA PRO A 8 -0.96 7.69 -8.94
C PRO A 8 0.27 7.06 -8.30
N THR A 9 1.12 7.90 -7.82
CA THR A 9 2.36 7.53 -7.14
C THR A 9 2.09 6.99 -5.73
N HIS A 10 0.87 7.17 -5.25
CA HIS A 10 0.45 6.84 -3.89
C HIS A 10 -0.89 6.12 -3.90
N ALA A 11 -1.14 5.31 -2.89
CA ALA A 11 -2.48 4.81 -2.62
C ALA A 11 -3.44 5.98 -2.41
N ARG A 12 -4.65 5.84 -2.92
CA ARG A 12 -5.69 6.85 -2.79
C ARG A 12 -6.55 6.52 -1.59
N ILE A 13 -7.02 7.56 -0.93
CA ILE A 13 -8.00 7.44 0.15
C ILE A 13 -9.28 8.13 -0.31
N VAL A 14 -10.40 7.46 -0.18
CA VAL A 14 -11.74 8.00 -0.43
C VAL A 14 -12.64 7.74 0.78
N GLY A 15 -13.72 8.46 0.87
CA GLY A 15 -14.61 8.42 2.01
C GLY A 15 -14.40 9.60 2.95
N ASP A 16 -15.49 10.04 3.56
CA ASP A 16 -15.43 11.04 4.61
C ASP A 16 -15.01 10.37 5.91
N SER A 17 -13.73 10.27 6.11
CA SER A 17 -13.22 10.01 7.43
C SER A 17 -13.46 11.27 8.26
N GLY A 18 -14.70 11.40 8.72
CA GLY A 18 -15.01 12.45 9.69
C GLY A 18 -13.86 12.49 10.68
N ARG A 19 -13.21 13.64 10.82
CA ARG A 19 -12.12 13.85 11.76
C ARG A 19 -12.54 13.36 13.13
N SER A 20 -12.42 12.06 13.33
CA SER A 20 -12.68 11.51 14.66
C SER A 20 -11.56 12.00 15.55
N ALA A 21 -11.95 12.81 16.49
CA ALA A 21 -11.11 13.46 17.50
C ALA A 21 -10.46 12.42 18.44
N GLY A 22 -9.76 11.42 17.91
CA GLY A 22 -9.22 10.39 18.79
C GLY A 22 -8.22 9.43 18.18
N GLY A 23 -7.83 9.60 16.93
CA GLY A 23 -6.88 8.71 16.26
C GLY A 23 -5.93 9.43 15.31
N PRO A 24 -4.91 8.75 14.78
CA PRO A 24 -3.94 9.37 13.87
C PRO A 24 -4.55 9.84 12.52
N GLY A 25 -5.84 9.62 12.31
CA GLY A 25 -6.55 10.02 11.10
C GLY A 25 -6.40 9.02 9.95
N PRO A 26 -7.04 9.29 8.80
CA PRO A 26 -6.99 8.35 7.68
C PRO A 26 -5.66 8.36 6.93
N ASP A 27 -4.91 9.44 7.00
CA ASP A 27 -3.66 9.60 6.26
C ASP A 27 -2.50 8.81 6.88
N VAL A 28 -2.57 8.57 8.17
CA VAL A 28 -1.59 7.75 8.91
C VAL A 28 -2.33 6.74 9.76
N MET A 29 -2.15 5.48 9.44
CA MET A 29 -2.83 4.37 10.11
C MET A 29 -1.84 3.29 10.51
N ALA A 30 -2.18 2.53 11.54
CA ALA A 30 -1.42 1.33 11.87
C ALA A 30 -1.64 0.28 10.77
N ALA A 31 -0.56 -0.37 10.31
CA ALA A 31 -0.66 -1.42 9.30
C ALA A 31 -1.64 -2.54 9.74
N GLY A 32 -1.62 -2.90 11.01
CA GLY A 32 -2.53 -3.90 11.57
C GLY A 32 -4.02 -3.52 11.52
N THR A 33 -4.33 -2.23 11.36
CA THR A 33 -5.72 -1.79 11.16
C THR A 33 -6.21 -2.10 9.75
N LEU A 34 -5.30 -2.08 8.78
CA LEU A 34 -5.59 -2.32 7.36
C LEU A 34 -5.54 -3.82 7.01
N GLU A 35 -4.84 -4.61 7.81
CA GLU A 35 -4.86 -6.05 7.69
C GLU A 35 -6.24 -6.60 8.07
N GLY A 36 -6.76 -7.48 7.25
CA GLY A 36 -8.12 -8.00 7.39
C GLY A 36 -9.18 -7.24 6.61
N ASP A 37 -8.86 -6.05 6.10
CA ASP A 37 -9.77 -5.32 5.22
C ASP A 37 -9.97 -6.07 3.90
N HIS A 38 -11.21 -6.05 3.42
CA HIS A 38 -11.57 -6.67 2.15
C HIS A 38 -11.02 -5.90 0.96
N VAL A 39 -10.77 -6.61 -0.13
CA VAL A 39 -10.35 -6.01 -1.40
C VAL A 39 -11.43 -6.30 -2.45
N LEU A 40 -11.94 -5.24 -3.04
CA LEU A 40 -12.97 -5.29 -4.07
C LEU A 40 -12.37 -4.93 -5.43
N THR A 41 -12.83 -5.57 -6.48
CA THR A 41 -12.52 -5.17 -7.87
C THR A 41 -13.40 -3.99 -8.30
N ILE A 42 -13.11 -3.42 -9.48
CA ILE A 42 -14.00 -2.41 -10.09
C ILE A 42 -15.39 -2.95 -10.39
N ASP A 43 -15.53 -4.26 -10.55
CA ASP A 43 -16.82 -4.93 -10.77
C ASP A 43 -17.61 -5.07 -9.45
N GLY A 44 -17.00 -4.73 -8.33
CA GLY A 44 -17.62 -4.84 -7.00
C GLY A 44 -17.47 -6.21 -6.35
N ASP A 45 -16.72 -7.12 -6.96
CA ASP A 45 -16.51 -8.45 -6.42
C ASP A 45 -15.44 -8.43 -5.32
N ASP A 46 -15.74 -9.10 -4.23
CA ASP A 46 -14.82 -9.30 -3.11
C ASP A 46 -13.83 -10.41 -3.48
N ILE A 47 -12.57 -10.08 -3.61
CA ILE A 47 -11.51 -11.02 -3.98
C ILE A 47 -10.74 -11.58 -2.79
N GLY A 48 -11.07 -11.15 -1.59
CA GLY A 48 -10.42 -11.61 -0.38
C GLY A 48 -10.01 -10.49 0.57
N LYS A 49 -9.03 -10.77 1.39
CA LYS A 49 -8.58 -9.87 2.47
C LYS A 49 -7.10 -9.61 2.40
N VAL A 50 -6.72 -8.42 2.80
CA VAL A 50 -5.31 -8.09 3.04
C VAL A 50 -4.80 -8.91 4.23
N THR A 51 -3.78 -9.71 4.00
CA THR A 51 -3.14 -10.53 5.04
C THR A 51 -1.82 -9.97 5.51
N ASN A 52 -1.11 -9.30 4.62
CA ASN A 52 0.19 -8.71 4.93
C ASN A 52 0.38 -7.40 4.15
N ILE A 53 1.09 -6.49 4.76
CA ILE A 53 1.57 -5.27 4.12
C ILE A 53 3.09 -5.38 4.05
N MET A 54 3.62 -5.41 2.83
CA MET A 54 5.04 -5.59 2.56
C MET A 54 5.75 -4.25 2.49
N LEU A 55 6.75 -4.11 3.32
CA LEU A 55 7.52 -2.90 3.45
C LEU A 55 8.86 -3.03 2.73
N ASP A 56 9.22 -2.04 1.94
CA ASP A 56 10.61 -1.86 1.52
C ASP A 56 11.38 -1.25 2.70
N VAL A 57 12.14 -2.09 3.37
CA VAL A 57 12.84 -1.70 4.60
C VAL A 57 13.88 -0.61 4.36
N ARG A 58 14.48 -0.56 3.17
CA ARG A 58 15.51 0.44 2.84
C ARG A 58 14.94 1.84 2.66
N SER A 59 13.84 1.93 1.93
CA SER A 59 13.20 3.21 1.63
C SER A 59 12.16 3.61 2.68
N GLY A 60 11.69 2.65 3.51
CA GLY A 60 10.57 2.86 4.43
C GLY A 60 9.22 2.98 3.74
N ARG A 61 9.12 2.62 2.46
CA ARG A 61 7.88 2.69 1.68
C ARG A 61 7.12 1.38 1.74
N ILE A 62 5.81 1.45 1.65
CA ILE A 62 4.98 0.28 1.43
C ILE A 62 5.12 -0.13 -0.04
N ALA A 63 5.53 -1.37 -0.27
CA ALA A 63 5.72 -1.92 -1.61
C ALA A 63 4.45 -2.60 -2.12
N TYR A 64 3.93 -3.55 -1.37
CA TYR A 64 2.82 -4.41 -1.77
C TYR A 64 1.85 -4.67 -0.63
N ALA A 65 0.58 -4.92 -0.99
CA ALA A 65 -0.35 -5.64 -0.14
C ALA A 65 -0.41 -7.09 -0.60
N VAL A 66 -0.42 -8.02 0.33
CA VAL A 66 -0.66 -9.44 0.05
C VAL A 66 -2.11 -9.74 0.40
N VAL A 67 -2.84 -10.24 -0.59
CA VAL A 67 -4.28 -10.53 -0.51
C VAL A 67 -4.48 -12.04 -0.55
N SER A 68 -5.19 -12.57 0.44
CA SER A 68 -5.63 -13.97 0.43
C SER A 68 -7.00 -14.06 -0.24
N SER A 69 -7.08 -14.82 -1.33
CA SER A 69 -8.32 -14.96 -2.09
C SER A 69 -9.38 -15.84 -1.41
N GLY A 70 -9.01 -16.59 -0.38
CA GLY A 70 -9.95 -17.44 0.36
C GLY A 70 -10.72 -18.45 -0.49
N GLY A 71 -10.17 -18.87 -1.62
CA GLY A 71 -10.85 -19.78 -2.55
C GLY A 71 -11.91 -19.12 -3.43
N PHE A 72 -12.04 -17.80 -3.36
CA PHE A 72 -12.97 -17.05 -4.20
C PHE A 72 -12.60 -17.18 -5.70
N LEU A 73 -13.58 -17.28 -6.56
CA LEU A 73 -13.43 -17.41 -8.02
C LEU A 73 -12.72 -18.69 -8.51
N GLY A 74 -12.63 -19.74 -7.71
CA GLY A 74 -11.92 -20.96 -8.11
C GLY A 74 -10.40 -20.81 -8.22
N ILE A 75 -9.87 -19.72 -7.71
CA ILE A 75 -8.43 -19.44 -7.69
C ILE A 75 -7.69 -20.32 -6.67
N GLY A 76 -8.43 -20.97 -5.76
CA GLY A 76 -7.85 -21.73 -4.66
C GLY A 76 -7.30 -20.82 -3.57
N ASP A 77 -6.50 -21.38 -2.68
CA ASP A 77 -5.88 -20.64 -1.57
C ASP A 77 -4.61 -19.90 -2.03
N LYS A 78 -4.70 -19.16 -3.12
CA LYS A 78 -3.58 -18.36 -3.60
C LYS A 78 -3.47 -17.04 -2.86
N LEU A 79 -2.24 -16.63 -2.67
CA LEU A 79 -1.91 -15.28 -2.28
C LEU A 79 -1.60 -14.45 -3.52
N LEU A 80 -2.08 -13.22 -3.53
CA LEU A 80 -1.83 -12.25 -4.59
C LEU A 80 -1.03 -11.09 -4.01
N ALA A 81 0.11 -10.78 -4.62
CA ALA A 81 0.81 -9.53 -4.33
C ALA A 81 0.24 -8.42 -5.23
N VAL A 82 -0.17 -7.34 -4.63
CA VAL A 82 -0.74 -6.18 -5.32
C VAL A 82 0.10 -4.96 -5.01
N PRO A 83 0.58 -4.20 -6.01
CA PRO A 83 1.30 -2.96 -5.75
C PRO A 83 0.46 -2.01 -4.90
N TRP A 84 1.06 -1.48 -3.85
CA TRP A 84 0.33 -0.61 -2.92
C TRP A 84 -0.28 0.62 -3.60
N ASN A 85 0.45 1.21 -4.53
CA ASN A 85 0.06 2.44 -5.20
C ASN A 85 -1.12 2.33 -6.17
N VAL A 86 -1.59 1.13 -6.49
CA VAL A 86 -2.83 0.96 -7.29
C VAL A 86 -4.08 0.85 -6.43
N LEU A 87 -3.93 0.61 -5.14
CA LEU A 87 -5.04 0.45 -4.23
C LEU A 87 -5.66 1.80 -3.85
N THR A 88 -6.97 1.81 -3.72
CA THR A 88 -7.72 2.92 -3.13
C THR A 88 -8.34 2.43 -1.83
N LEU A 89 -8.03 3.09 -0.72
CA LEU A 89 -8.67 2.80 0.56
C LEU A 89 -9.99 3.57 0.64
N ASP A 90 -11.07 2.85 0.85
CA ASP A 90 -12.36 3.41 1.23
C ASP A 90 -12.47 3.37 2.76
N ALA A 91 -12.21 4.51 3.38
CA ALA A 91 -12.16 4.62 4.82
C ALA A 91 -13.53 4.47 5.49
N GLU A 92 -14.62 4.77 4.80
CA GLU A 92 -15.98 4.57 5.32
C GLU A 92 -16.39 3.11 5.32
N ARG A 93 -16.04 2.42 4.24
CA ARG A 93 -16.44 1.02 4.03
C ARG A 93 -15.43 0.02 4.59
N HIS A 94 -14.30 0.47 5.08
CA HIS A 94 -13.20 -0.37 5.56
C HIS A 94 -12.80 -1.45 4.54
N CYS A 95 -12.60 -1.01 3.29
CA CYS A 95 -12.19 -1.89 2.21
C CYS A 95 -11.22 -1.19 1.27
N PHE A 96 -10.47 -2.00 0.54
CA PHE A 96 -9.67 -1.52 -0.57
C PHE A 96 -10.39 -1.76 -1.90
N VAL A 97 -10.20 -0.87 -2.84
CA VAL A 97 -10.64 -1.04 -4.22
C VAL A 97 -9.41 -1.18 -5.10
N LEU A 98 -9.38 -2.28 -5.83
CA LEU A 98 -8.37 -2.58 -6.83
C LEU A 98 -8.95 -2.22 -8.21
N PRO A 99 -8.34 -1.28 -8.97
CA PRO A 99 -8.92 -0.77 -10.22
C PRO A 99 -8.71 -1.70 -11.42
N VAL A 100 -8.97 -2.97 -11.22
CA VAL A 100 -8.94 -4.00 -12.28
C VAL A 100 -10.19 -4.85 -12.22
N SER A 101 -10.52 -5.50 -13.35
CA SER A 101 -11.67 -6.40 -13.41
C SER A 101 -11.43 -7.69 -12.61
N THR A 102 -12.50 -8.33 -12.23
CA THR A 102 -12.47 -9.63 -11.55
C THR A 102 -11.76 -10.69 -12.38
N GLU A 103 -11.96 -10.68 -13.69
CA GLU A 103 -11.28 -11.61 -14.59
C GLU A 103 -9.76 -11.39 -14.61
N ARG A 104 -9.33 -10.14 -14.60
CA ARG A 104 -7.91 -9.79 -14.49
C ARG A 104 -7.27 -10.32 -13.22
N VAL A 105 -8.02 -10.31 -12.13
CA VAL A 105 -7.57 -10.90 -10.85
C VAL A 105 -7.45 -12.42 -10.94
N ARG A 106 -8.39 -13.08 -11.62
CA ARG A 106 -8.31 -14.54 -11.83
C ARG A 106 -7.04 -14.96 -12.54
N GLU A 107 -6.63 -14.19 -13.54
CA GLU A 107 -5.46 -14.45 -14.36
C GLU A 107 -4.16 -13.95 -13.70
N ALA A 108 -4.27 -13.22 -12.60
CA ALA A 108 -3.11 -12.65 -11.93
C ALA A 108 -2.14 -13.73 -11.43
N PRO A 109 -0.84 -13.49 -11.55
CA PRO A 109 0.15 -14.38 -10.97
C PRO A 109 0.01 -14.39 -9.47
N GLY A 110 -0.34 -15.53 -8.92
CA GLY A 110 -0.42 -15.77 -7.50
C GLY A 110 0.70 -16.68 -7.03
N PHE A 111 0.84 -16.80 -5.73
CA PHE A 111 1.82 -17.69 -5.11
C PHE A 111 1.20 -18.45 -3.93
N ASP A 112 1.88 -19.49 -3.53
CA ASP A 112 1.50 -20.33 -2.39
C ASP A 112 2.05 -19.71 -1.10
N LYS A 113 1.34 -19.90 -0.01
CA LYS A 113 1.79 -19.47 1.33
C LYS A 113 3.15 -20.03 1.74
N ASP A 114 3.53 -21.18 1.19
CA ASP A 114 4.79 -21.86 1.50
C ASP A 114 5.91 -21.53 0.49
N HIS A 115 5.58 -20.84 -0.60
CA HIS A 115 6.48 -20.50 -1.70
C HIS A 115 6.38 -19.03 -2.09
N TRP A 116 6.90 -18.18 -1.24
CA TRP A 116 6.90 -16.73 -1.50
C TRP A 116 7.89 -16.36 -2.60
N PRO A 117 7.51 -15.46 -3.51
CA PRO A 117 8.43 -14.94 -4.51
C PRO A 117 9.52 -14.08 -3.87
N ALA A 118 10.64 -13.94 -4.54
CA ALA A 118 11.68 -12.98 -4.16
C ALA A 118 11.20 -11.55 -4.49
N MET A 119 10.45 -10.94 -3.59
CA MET A 119 9.81 -9.64 -3.81
C MET A 119 10.78 -8.49 -3.97
N ALA A 120 12.05 -8.69 -3.61
CA ALA A 120 13.14 -7.74 -3.84
C ALA A 120 13.82 -7.93 -5.21
N ASP A 121 13.44 -8.95 -5.98
CA ASP A 121 13.93 -9.14 -7.35
C ASP A 121 13.33 -8.08 -8.28
N PRO A 122 14.16 -7.23 -8.91
CA PRO A 122 13.67 -6.18 -9.79
C PRO A 122 12.86 -6.70 -10.97
N ILE A 123 13.21 -7.86 -11.52
CA ILE A 123 12.52 -8.45 -12.67
C ILE A 123 11.10 -8.86 -12.28
N TRP A 124 10.95 -9.53 -11.15
CA TRP A 124 9.64 -9.91 -10.62
C TRP A 124 8.81 -8.67 -10.28
N ALA A 125 9.40 -7.73 -9.59
CA ALA A 125 8.74 -6.51 -9.17
C ALA A 125 8.24 -5.66 -10.34
N GLU A 126 9.07 -5.49 -11.37
CA GLU A 126 8.70 -4.75 -12.58
C GLU A 126 7.56 -5.43 -13.34
N ALA A 127 7.63 -6.75 -13.50
CA ALA A 127 6.57 -7.53 -14.15
C ALA A 127 5.23 -7.40 -13.41
N LEU A 128 5.26 -7.42 -12.08
CA LEU A 128 4.06 -7.27 -11.27
C LEU A 128 3.43 -5.87 -11.42
N HIS A 129 4.24 -4.82 -11.35
CA HIS A 129 3.75 -3.46 -11.55
C HIS A 129 3.16 -3.28 -12.95
N THR A 130 3.83 -3.81 -13.97
CA THR A 130 3.33 -3.78 -15.35
C THR A 130 1.99 -4.51 -15.46
N TYR A 131 1.83 -5.64 -14.81
CA TYR A 131 0.58 -6.40 -14.83
C TYR A 131 -0.60 -5.59 -14.32
N TYR A 132 -0.42 -4.87 -13.22
CA TYR A 132 -1.47 -4.02 -12.63
C TYR A 132 -1.53 -2.61 -13.22
N GLY A 133 -0.70 -2.28 -14.19
CA GLY A 133 -0.64 -0.95 -14.80
C GLY A 133 -0.11 0.12 -13.84
N ALA A 134 0.73 -0.26 -12.92
CA ALA A 134 1.32 0.62 -11.92
C ALA A 134 2.73 1.07 -12.31
N SER A 135 3.08 2.29 -11.96
CA SER A 135 4.48 2.70 -11.97
C SER A 135 5.20 2.04 -10.79
N PRO A 136 6.42 1.51 -10.99
CA PRO A 136 7.20 0.97 -9.88
C PRO A 136 7.37 2.00 -8.76
N TYR A 137 7.16 1.59 -7.52
CA TYR A 137 7.22 2.50 -6.38
C TYR A 137 8.61 3.12 -6.15
N TRP A 138 9.67 2.49 -6.65
CA TRP A 138 11.05 3.00 -6.55
C TRP A 138 11.41 4.02 -7.64
N LEU A 139 10.60 4.15 -8.69
CA LEU A 139 10.79 5.16 -9.74
C LEU A 139 10.12 6.49 -9.40
N ILE A 140 9.56 6.63 -8.21
CA ILE A 140 9.09 7.91 -7.72
C ILE A 140 10.31 8.81 -7.63
N GLU A 141 10.40 9.75 -8.57
CA GLU A 141 11.52 10.67 -8.62
C GLU A 141 11.69 11.37 -7.28
N GLU A 142 12.93 11.45 -6.83
CA GLU A 142 13.35 12.28 -5.70
C GLU A 142 13.18 13.79 -6.00
N GLY A 143 12.12 14.15 -6.71
CA GLY A 143 11.82 15.51 -7.16
C GLY A 143 10.60 16.14 -6.50
N GLU A 144 9.76 15.36 -5.88
CA GLU A 144 8.67 15.86 -5.04
C GLU A 144 8.99 15.67 -3.57
N THR A 145 10.05 16.28 -3.12
CA THR A 145 10.06 16.73 -1.74
C THR A 145 8.92 17.72 -1.62
N PRO A 146 7.95 17.53 -0.73
CA PRO A 146 6.98 18.56 -0.44
C PRO A 146 7.80 19.81 -0.07
N LEU A 147 7.71 20.82 -0.92
CA LEU A 147 8.43 22.11 -0.73
C LEU A 147 8.02 22.83 0.56
N ASP A 148 7.12 22.27 1.33
CA ASP A 148 6.56 22.82 2.55
C ASP A 148 6.78 21.97 3.80
N ALA A 149 7.58 20.90 3.73
CA ALA A 149 8.05 20.31 4.96
C ALA A 149 9.13 21.25 5.53
N PRO A 150 8.91 21.92 6.66
CA PRO A 150 9.97 22.70 7.27
C PRO A 150 11.13 21.74 7.54
N PRO A 151 12.35 22.17 7.29
CA PRO A 151 13.50 21.33 7.65
C PRO A 151 13.34 21.01 9.14
N TYR A 152 13.47 19.73 9.46
CA TYR A 152 13.54 19.32 10.85
C TYR A 152 14.73 20.07 11.47
N GLU A 153 14.45 21.22 12.05
CA GLU A 153 15.41 21.85 12.93
C GLU A 153 15.45 20.97 14.18
N ALA A 154 16.49 20.14 14.24
CA ALA A 154 16.86 19.51 15.48
C ALA A 154 16.99 20.65 16.48
N SER A 155 16.03 20.75 17.39
CA SER A 155 16.09 21.74 18.47
C SER A 155 17.44 21.61 19.16
N PRO A 156 18.28 22.63 19.17
CA PRO A 156 19.45 22.63 20.00
C PRO A 156 18.98 22.84 21.42
N GLY A 157 18.72 21.78 22.15
CA GLY A 157 18.18 21.89 23.49
C GLY A 157 17.60 20.61 24.01
N GLY A 158 18.31 19.49 23.83
CA GLY A 158 18.14 18.40 24.77
C GLY A 158 18.55 18.95 26.16
N PRO A 159 17.84 18.56 27.24
CA PRO A 159 18.24 19.00 28.55
C PRO A 159 19.69 18.61 28.78
N GLU A 160 20.55 19.58 28.94
CA GLU A 160 21.84 19.34 29.52
C GLU A 160 21.56 18.66 30.88
N ASN A 161 21.80 17.37 30.90
CA ASN A 161 21.93 16.67 32.16
C ASN A 161 23.10 17.30 32.89
N GLY A 162 22.77 18.33 33.63
CA GLY A 162 23.70 18.90 34.57
C GLY A 162 24.19 17.78 35.47
N THR A 163 25.42 17.40 35.26
CA THR A 163 26.12 16.50 36.14
C THR A 163 26.09 17.16 37.53
N ARG A 164 25.18 16.70 38.36
CA ARG A 164 25.26 17.05 39.78
C ARG A 164 26.47 16.36 40.33
N ARG A 165 27.51 17.10 40.45
CA ARG A 165 28.64 16.71 41.29
C ARG A 165 28.29 16.98 42.72
N HIS A 166 28.31 15.97 43.48
CA HIS A 166 28.56 16.04 44.92
C HIS A 166 29.95 15.54 45.21
#